data_0705e428b56c72183df18cf9862d7055
#
_entry.id   0705e428b56c72183df18cf9862d7055
#
_cell.length_a   1.000
_cell.length_b   1.000
_cell.length_c   1.000
_cell.angle_alpha   90.00
_cell.angle_beta   90.00
_cell.angle_gamma   90.00
#
_symmetry.space_group_name_H-M   'P 1'
#
loop_
_entity.id
_entity.type
_entity.pdbx_description
1 polymer ?
#
loop_
_entity_poly.entity_id
_entity_poly.type
_entity_poly.pdbx_seq_one_letter_code
_entity_poly.pdbx_strand_id
1 'polypeptide(L)'
;VIPAFETASDSYIIPNQRGQTWIPCNPKIHIKYLTDWNQALNGKLKPLIKMVKCWSKVNEVPIKSFHIELLVIDTFKSLNAEAIKEVCSNYPRALTHIFQQGCLLIDNPFYDEMNERVDGYLDKGNLRTVVWKKLQTAAEYSTRAIHFQKSGKERFAIGVWRGLFKFYFPKASG
;
A
#
# COMPACT_ATOMS: atom_id res chain seq x y z
N VAL A 1 0.40 10.22 21.81
CA VAL A 1 -0.76 9.42 22.26
C VAL A 1 -2.01 10.15 21.83
N ILE A 2 -2.90 9.50 21.07
CA ILE A 2 -4.21 10.03 20.72
C ILE A 2 -5.20 9.52 21.78
N PRO A 3 -5.92 10.40 22.50
CA PRO A 3 -6.94 9.96 23.44
C PRO A 3 -8.04 9.22 22.69
N ALA A 4 -8.48 8.08 23.21
CA ALA A 4 -9.60 7.32 22.69
C ALA A 4 -10.56 6.99 23.82
N PHE A 5 -11.86 7.08 23.54
CA PHE A 5 -12.90 6.68 24.49
C PHE A 5 -13.55 5.38 24.00
N GLU A 6 -13.65 4.42 24.88
CA GLU A 6 -14.36 3.17 24.63
C GLU A 6 -15.88 3.41 24.62
N THR A 7 -16.56 2.80 23.66
CA THR A 7 -18.01 2.84 23.56
C THR A 7 -18.62 1.52 24.01
N ALA A 8 -19.93 1.49 24.28
CA ALA A 8 -20.64 0.29 24.77
C ALA A 8 -20.59 -0.94 23.82
N SER A 9 -20.10 -0.77 22.59
CA SER A 9 -20.04 -1.82 21.55
C SER A 9 -18.62 -2.33 21.26
N ASP A 10 -17.68 -2.27 22.22
CA ASP A 10 -16.28 -2.67 22.04
C ASP A 10 -15.55 -1.89 20.92
N SER A 11 -16.09 -0.75 20.53
CA SER A 11 -15.46 0.19 19.61
C SER A 11 -14.94 1.41 20.35
N TYR A 12 -14.17 2.24 19.66
CA TYR A 12 -13.55 3.43 20.21
C TYR A 12 -13.95 4.64 19.38
N ILE A 13 -13.99 5.80 20.01
CA ILE A 13 -14.08 7.09 19.33
C ILE A 13 -12.80 7.88 19.58
N ILE A 14 -12.28 8.49 18.53
CA ILE A 14 -11.10 9.35 18.58
C ILE A 14 -11.46 10.76 18.09
N PRO A 15 -10.82 11.81 18.62
CA PRO A 15 -11.09 13.17 18.17
C PRO A 15 -10.63 13.37 16.72
N ASN A 16 -11.48 13.98 15.92
CA ASN A 16 -11.09 14.46 14.61
C ASN A 16 -10.21 15.71 14.76
N GLN A 17 -8.96 15.65 14.33
CA GLN A 17 -8.00 16.76 14.45
C GLN A 17 -8.43 18.06 13.73
N ARG A 18 -9.42 18.01 12.83
CA ARG A 18 -9.88 19.13 12.02
C ARG A 18 -11.29 19.59 12.30
N GLY A 19 -11.98 18.95 13.19
CA GLY A 19 -13.37 19.25 13.50
C GLY A 19 -13.70 18.94 14.95
N GLN A 20 -14.79 19.52 15.43
CA GLN A 20 -15.34 19.25 16.76
C GLN A 20 -16.15 17.94 16.76
N THR A 21 -15.72 16.94 15.98
CA THR A 21 -16.42 15.67 15.79
C THR A 21 -15.56 14.50 16.25
N TRP A 22 -16.21 13.42 16.60
CA TRP A 22 -15.60 12.16 16.95
C TRP A 22 -15.66 11.20 15.79
N ILE A 23 -14.59 10.44 15.57
CA ILE A 23 -14.51 9.41 14.53
C ILE A 23 -14.56 8.05 15.20
N PRO A 24 -15.50 7.17 14.81
CA PRO A 24 -15.48 5.80 15.28
C PRO A 24 -14.22 5.09 14.75
N CYS A 25 -13.63 4.27 15.59
CA CYS A 25 -12.51 3.42 15.19
C CYS A 25 -12.53 2.11 15.99
N ASN A 26 -12.08 1.04 15.35
CA ASN A 26 -11.88 -0.22 16.05
C ASN A 26 -10.52 -0.85 15.67
N PRO A 27 -9.46 -0.51 16.43
CA PRO A 27 -8.13 -1.04 16.15
C PRO A 27 -8.06 -2.57 16.18
N LYS A 28 -8.89 -3.23 17.01
CA LYS A 28 -8.94 -4.70 17.12
C LYS A 28 -9.40 -5.34 15.81
N ILE A 29 -10.46 -4.78 15.19
CA ILE A 29 -10.99 -5.26 13.90
C ILE A 29 -9.92 -5.07 12.82
N HIS A 30 -9.28 -3.90 12.76
CA HIS A 30 -8.23 -3.64 11.76
C HIS A 30 -7.01 -4.57 11.93
N ILE A 31 -6.56 -4.79 13.18
CA ILE A 31 -5.45 -5.72 13.46
C ILE A 31 -5.81 -7.14 13.02
N LYS A 32 -7.05 -7.58 13.31
CA LYS A 32 -7.54 -8.90 12.86
C LYS A 32 -7.54 -8.98 11.34
N TYR A 33 -8.09 -8.00 10.65
CA TYR A 33 -8.16 -7.91 9.19
C TYR A 33 -6.76 -8.00 8.55
N LEU A 34 -5.81 -7.20 9.05
CA LEU A 34 -4.40 -7.27 8.61
C LEU A 34 -3.77 -8.63 8.88
N THR A 35 -4.14 -9.28 9.98
CA THR A 35 -3.58 -10.59 10.35
C THR A 35 -4.11 -11.67 9.43
N ASP A 36 -5.42 -11.70 9.17
CA ASP A 36 -6.07 -12.65 8.28
C ASP A 36 -5.48 -12.55 6.85
N TRP A 37 -5.36 -11.32 6.31
CA TRP A 37 -4.72 -11.10 5.03
C TRP A 37 -3.22 -11.43 5.01
N ASN A 38 -2.50 -11.18 6.11
CA ASN A 38 -1.09 -11.56 6.19
C ASN A 38 -0.91 -13.08 6.17
N GLN A 39 -1.83 -13.84 6.76
CA GLN A 39 -1.85 -15.30 6.67
C GLN A 39 -2.17 -15.75 5.23
N ALA A 40 -3.19 -15.17 4.59
CA ALA A 40 -3.55 -15.47 3.22
C ALA A 40 -2.39 -15.23 2.23
N LEU A 41 -1.57 -14.20 2.47
CA LEU A 41 -0.37 -13.89 1.69
C LEU A 41 0.91 -14.59 2.23
N ASN A 42 0.76 -15.62 3.04
CA ASN A 42 1.88 -16.39 3.61
C ASN A 42 2.95 -15.50 4.29
N GLY A 43 2.49 -14.56 5.11
CA GLY A 43 3.34 -13.65 5.88
C GLY A 43 3.92 -12.46 5.09
N LYS A 44 3.62 -12.34 3.80
CA LYS A 44 4.23 -11.31 2.93
C LYS A 44 3.54 -9.96 2.96
N LEU A 45 2.28 -9.87 3.45
CA LEU A 45 1.54 -8.61 3.45
C LEU A 45 2.27 -7.50 4.22
N LYS A 46 2.65 -7.77 5.47
CA LYS A 46 3.30 -6.76 6.33
C LYS A 46 4.61 -6.22 5.74
N PRO A 47 5.53 -7.06 5.22
CA PRO A 47 6.68 -6.56 4.47
C PRO A 47 6.30 -5.72 3.23
N LEU A 48 5.32 -6.14 2.44
CA LEU A 48 4.88 -5.39 1.25
C LEU A 48 4.33 -4.01 1.62
N ILE A 49 3.48 -3.92 2.64
CA ILE A 49 2.98 -2.63 3.17
C ILE A 49 4.15 -1.73 3.58
N LYS A 50 5.16 -2.26 4.29
CA LYS A 50 6.35 -1.50 4.67
C LYS A 50 7.12 -0.98 3.46
N MET A 51 7.28 -1.80 2.42
CA MET A 51 7.94 -1.39 1.18
C MET A 51 7.17 -0.29 0.46
N VAL A 52 5.84 -0.41 0.33
CA VAL A 52 5.01 0.63 -0.30
C VAL A 52 5.03 1.93 0.52
N LYS A 53 4.99 1.85 1.86
CA LYS A 53 5.15 3.04 2.73
C LYS A 53 6.53 3.69 2.56
N CYS A 54 7.59 2.90 2.45
CA CYS A 54 8.94 3.39 2.16
C CYS A 54 8.98 4.11 0.81
N TRP A 55 8.47 3.48 -0.26
CA TRP A 55 8.35 4.10 -1.57
C TRP A 55 7.56 5.41 -1.55
N SER A 56 6.41 5.41 -0.89
CA SER A 56 5.58 6.60 -0.74
C SER A 56 6.35 7.75 -0.08
N LYS A 57 7.06 7.46 1.02
CA LYS A 57 7.84 8.44 1.76
C LYS A 57 8.98 9.04 0.93
N VAL A 58 9.79 8.20 0.26
CA VAL A 58 10.97 8.69 -0.50
C VAL A 58 10.60 9.38 -1.81
N ASN A 59 9.39 9.17 -2.32
CA ASN A 59 8.89 9.82 -3.51
C ASN A 59 7.86 10.93 -3.20
N GLU A 60 7.68 11.26 -1.92
CA GLU A 60 6.77 12.33 -1.46
C GLU A 60 5.35 12.16 -2.02
N VAL A 61 4.84 10.91 -1.97
CA VAL A 61 3.50 10.61 -2.45
C VAL A 61 2.49 11.07 -1.39
N PRO A 62 1.51 11.91 -1.74
CA PRO A 62 0.56 12.46 -0.76
C PRO A 62 -0.54 11.45 -0.42
N ILE A 63 -0.15 10.26 0.05
CA ILE A 63 -1.06 9.18 0.47
C ILE A 63 -0.82 8.84 1.95
N LYS A 64 -1.91 8.72 2.72
CA LYS A 64 -1.83 8.40 4.15
C LYS A 64 -1.45 6.94 4.39
N SER A 65 -0.69 6.69 5.46
CA SER A 65 -0.23 5.33 5.82
C SER A 65 -1.35 4.31 5.94
N PHE A 66 -2.48 4.67 6.53
CA PHE A 66 -3.64 3.80 6.67
C PHE A 66 -4.27 3.47 5.31
N HIS A 67 -4.39 4.47 4.42
CA HIS A 67 -4.87 4.26 3.06
C HIS A 67 -3.94 3.31 2.26
N ILE A 68 -2.60 3.39 2.47
CA ILE A 68 -1.65 2.44 1.85
C ILE A 68 -1.93 1.00 2.31
N GLU A 69 -2.24 0.78 3.59
CA GLU A 69 -2.55 -0.56 4.10
C GLU A 69 -3.76 -1.16 3.37
N LEU A 70 -4.85 -0.40 3.26
CA LEU A 70 -6.05 -0.82 2.57
C LEU A 70 -5.81 -0.99 1.06
N LEU A 71 -5.12 -0.03 0.42
CA LEU A 71 -4.78 -0.12 -1.00
C LEU A 71 -4.01 -1.40 -1.31
N VAL A 72 -2.99 -1.74 -0.51
CA VAL A 72 -2.20 -2.96 -0.72
C VAL A 72 -3.08 -4.21 -0.58
N ILE A 73 -3.96 -4.27 0.43
CA ILE A 73 -4.88 -5.40 0.59
C ILE A 73 -5.81 -5.50 -0.61
N ASP A 74 -6.40 -4.39 -1.03
CA ASP A 74 -7.39 -4.35 -2.10
C ASP A 74 -6.83 -4.83 -3.44
N THR A 75 -5.52 -4.67 -3.67
CA THR A 75 -4.88 -5.22 -4.88
C THR A 75 -4.91 -6.74 -4.96
N PHE A 76 -5.13 -7.44 -3.84
CA PHE A 76 -5.19 -8.91 -3.80
C PHE A 76 -6.61 -9.47 -3.67
N LYS A 77 -7.62 -8.63 -3.39
CA LYS A 77 -9.01 -9.10 -3.14
C LYS A 77 -9.65 -9.86 -4.31
N SER A 78 -9.29 -9.50 -5.54
CA SER A 78 -9.83 -10.14 -6.75
C SER A 78 -9.10 -11.42 -7.14
N LEU A 79 -8.00 -11.77 -6.47
CA LEU A 79 -7.18 -12.91 -6.80
C LEU A 79 -7.63 -14.17 -6.03
N ASN A 80 -7.63 -15.30 -6.71
CA ASN A 80 -7.76 -16.61 -6.04
C ASN A 80 -6.42 -17.02 -5.40
N ALA A 81 -6.41 -18.09 -4.61
CA ALA A 81 -5.26 -18.56 -3.86
C ALA A 81 -4.04 -18.88 -4.75
N GLU A 82 -4.27 -19.43 -5.95
CA GLU A 82 -3.20 -19.78 -6.88
C GLU A 82 -2.54 -18.52 -7.47
N ALA A 83 -3.36 -17.54 -7.88
CA ALA A 83 -2.88 -16.26 -8.39
C ALA A 83 -2.12 -15.48 -7.29
N ILE A 84 -2.59 -15.50 -6.04
CA ILE A 84 -1.87 -14.94 -4.90
C ILE A 84 -0.50 -15.60 -4.75
N LYS A 85 -0.43 -16.93 -4.79
CA LYS A 85 0.82 -17.68 -4.68
C LYS A 85 1.80 -17.31 -5.81
N GLU A 86 1.31 -17.17 -7.02
CA GLU A 86 2.13 -16.77 -8.17
C GLU A 86 2.63 -15.34 -8.03
N VAL A 87 1.75 -14.38 -7.79
CA VAL A 87 2.09 -12.96 -7.62
C VAL A 87 3.06 -12.77 -6.46
N CYS A 88 2.80 -13.43 -5.34
CA CYS A 88 3.64 -13.39 -4.15
C CYS A 88 4.84 -14.36 -4.19
N SER A 89 5.19 -14.95 -5.34
CA SER A 89 6.38 -15.82 -5.45
C SER A 89 7.66 -15.11 -5.02
N ASN A 90 7.76 -13.81 -5.34
CA ASN A 90 8.84 -12.93 -4.86
C ASN A 90 8.35 -11.49 -4.68
N TYR A 91 9.07 -10.69 -3.91
CA TYR A 91 8.71 -9.30 -3.64
C TYR A 91 8.69 -8.39 -4.88
N PRO A 92 9.63 -8.46 -5.83
CA PRO A 92 9.55 -7.68 -7.06
C PRO A 92 8.23 -7.87 -7.83
N ARG A 93 7.77 -9.10 -8.01
CA ARG A 93 6.48 -9.39 -8.67
C ARG A 93 5.30 -8.82 -7.89
N ALA A 94 5.28 -9.05 -6.58
CA ALA A 94 4.20 -8.55 -5.72
C ALA A 94 4.14 -7.02 -5.72
N LEU A 95 5.28 -6.33 -5.63
CA LEU A 95 5.34 -4.87 -5.71
C LEU A 95 4.86 -4.33 -7.06
N THR A 96 5.27 -4.97 -8.16
CA THR A 96 4.81 -4.59 -9.50
C THR A 96 3.30 -4.74 -9.62
N HIS A 97 2.74 -5.86 -9.13
CA HIS A 97 1.29 -6.07 -9.08
C HIS A 97 0.59 -4.97 -8.27
N ILE A 98 1.10 -4.66 -7.07
CA ILE A 98 0.53 -3.61 -6.21
C ILE A 98 0.52 -2.26 -6.93
N PHE A 99 1.61 -1.86 -7.58
CA PHE A 99 1.66 -0.58 -8.29
C PHE A 99 0.70 -0.55 -9.48
N GLN A 100 0.62 -1.64 -10.26
CA GLN A 100 -0.29 -1.76 -11.41
C GLN A 100 -1.76 -1.71 -10.97
N GLN A 101 -2.14 -2.55 -10.00
CA GLN A 101 -3.51 -2.57 -9.50
C GLN A 101 -3.86 -1.29 -8.73
N GLY A 102 -2.90 -0.71 -8.01
CA GLY A 102 -3.08 0.56 -7.33
C GLY A 102 -3.48 1.70 -8.26
N CYS A 103 -2.96 1.73 -9.50
CA CYS A 103 -3.39 2.68 -10.53
C CYS A 103 -4.88 2.53 -10.88
N LEU A 104 -5.38 1.30 -10.91
CA LEU A 104 -6.78 1.01 -11.25
C LEU A 104 -7.73 1.29 -10.09
N LEU A 105 -7.24 1.11 -8.87
CA LEU A 105 -8.06 1.21 -7.66
C LEU A 105 -8.13 2.64 -7.11
N ILE A 106 -7.10 3.46 -7.30
CA ILE A 106 -6.97 4.77 -6.61
C ILE A 106 -8.10 5.75 -6.93
N ASP A 107 -8.79 5.57 -8.03
CA ASP A 107 -9.94 6.41 -8.42
C ASP A 107 -11.24 5.97 -7.74
N ASN A 108 -11.28 4.77 -7.16
CA ASN A 108 -12.42 4.28 -6.39
C ASN A 108 -12.36 4.78 -4.95
N PRO A 109 -13.51 4.96 -4.28
CA PRO A 109 -13.53 5.28 -2.86
C PRO A 109 -13.03 4.10 -2.03
N PHE A 110 -12.23 4.40 -1.01
CA PHE A 110 -11.72 3.42 -0.05
C PHE A 110 -12.45 3.54 1.28
N TYR A 111 -12.89 2.39 1.79
CA TYR A 111 -13.55 2.26 3.08
C TYR A 111 -12.78 1.30 3.98
N ASP A 112 -12.77 1.61 5.27
CA ASP A 112 -12.22 0.70 6.28
C ASP A 112 -13.23 -0.40 6.68
N GLU A 113 -12.86 -1.23 7.63
CA GLU A 113 -13.68 -2.35 8.12
C GLU A 113 -14.94 -1.91 8.88
N MET A 114 -15.05 -0.62 9.21
CA MET A 114 -16.23 0.00 9.80
C MET A 114 -17.09 0.76 8.78
N ASN A 115 -16.76 0.60 7.48
CA ASN A 115 -17.40 1.32 6.37
C ASN A 115 -17.20 2.86 6.44
N GLU A 116 -16.12 3.31 7.09
CA GLU A 116 -15.74 4.72 7.11
C GLU A 116 -14.81 5.04 5.94
N ARG A 117 -15.12 6.14 5.23
CA ARG A 117 -14.35 6.54 4.06
C ARG A 117 -12.98 7.12 4.46
N VAL A 118 -11.89 6.51 3.98
CA VAL A 118 -10.51 6.88 4.35
C VAL A 118 -9.80 7.76 3.33
N ASP A 119 -10.25 7.78 2.08
CA ASP A 119 -9.59 8.46 0.96
C ASP A 119 -10.12 9.87 0.67
N GLY A 120 -11.16 10.35 1.37
CA GLY A 120 -11.80 11.65 1.13
C GLY A 120 -10.87 12.86 1.14
N TYR A 121 -9.68 12.74 1.73
CA TYR A 121 -8.65 13.78 1.67
C TYR A 121 -8.06 13.95 0.27
N LEU A 122 -8.11 12.93 -0.59
CA LEU A 122 -7.63 12.97 -1.98
C LEU A 122 -8.57 13.76 -2.90
N ASP A 123 -9.78 14.04 -2.48
CA ASP A 123 -10.76 14.82 -3.26
C ASP A 123 -10.39 16.32 -3.29
N LYS A 124 -9.38 16.72 -2.50
CA LYS A 124 -8.92 18.12 -2.44
C LYS A 124 -7.90 18.41 -3.53
N GLY A 125 -8.21 19.40 -4.36
CA GLY A 125 -7.34 19.81 -5.47
C GLY A 125 -7.05 18.66 -6.43
N ASN A 126 -5.79 18.45 -6.76
CA ASN A 126 -5.34 17.41 -7.69
C ASN A 126 -4.62 16.23 -7.03
N LEU A 127 -4.80 16.04 -5.71
CA LEU A 127 -4.03 15.03 -4.95
C LEU A 127 -4.21 13.63 -5.51
N ARG A 128 -5.43 13.23 -5.87
CA ARG A 128 -5.72 11.92 -6.46
C ARG A 128 -4.93 11.70 -7.76
N THR A 129 -4.94 12.67 -8.64
CA THR A 129 -4.16 12.64 -9.89
C THR A 129 -2.65 12.56 -9.62
N VAL A 130 -2.15 13.26 -8.60
CA VAL A 130 -0.74 13.17 -8.20
C VAL A 130 -0.39 11.77 -7.73
N VAL A 131 -1.21 11.17 -6.86
CA VAL A 131 -1.01 9.79 -6.40
C VAL A 131 -1.05 8.81 -7.57
N TRP A 132 -2.05 8.94 -8.45
CA TRP A 132 -2.17 8.09 -9.63
C TRP A 132 -0.91 8.14 -10.51
N LYS A 133 -0.42 9.34 -10.85
CA LYS A 133 0.81 9.50 -11.65
C LYS A 133 2.04 8.86 -10.99
N LYS A 134 2.17 8.97 -9.69
CA LYS A 134 3.26 8.35 -8.93
C LYS A 134 3.17 6.82 -8.95
N LEU A 135 1.97 6.26 -8.79
CA LEU A 135 1.72 4.83 -8.91
C LEU A 135 2.02 4.33 -10.32
N GLN A 136 1.57 5.05 -11.36
CA GLN A 136 1.84 4.73 -12.76
C GLN A 136 3.36 4.67 -13.02
N THR A 137 4.10 5.69 -12.61
CA THR A 137 5.55 5.70 -12.72
C THR A 137 6.18 4.50 -12.02
N ALA A 138 5.70 4.16 -10.82
CA ALA A 138 6.21 3.00 -10.08
C ALA A 138 5.89 1.67 -10.79
N ALA A 139 4.70 1.55 -11.38
CA ALA A 139 4.29 0.38 -12.17
C ALA A 139 5.18 0.20 -13.42
N GLU A 140 5.45 1.27 -14.15
CA GLU A 140 6.33 1.25 -15.34
C GLU A 140 7.76 0.86 -14.97
N TYR A 141 8.34 1.50 -13.94
CA TYR A 141 9.70 1.22 -13.49
C TYR A 141 9.84 -0.21 -12.96
N SER A 142 8.90 -0.67 -12.13
CA SER A 142 8.96 -2.02 -11.57
C SER A 142 8.80 -3.10 -12.66
N THR A 143 7.94 -2.89 -13.65
CA THR A 143 7.81 -3.76 -14.83
C THR A 143 9.13 -3.83 -15.62
N ARG A 144 9.76 -2.67 -15.82
CA ARG A 144 11.07 -2.59 -16.50
C ARG A 144 12.17 -3.31 -15.71
N ALA A 145 12.17 -3.19 -14.38
CA ALA A 145 13.12 -3.90 -13.52
C ALA A 145 12.99 -5.42 -13.66
N ILE A 146 11.75 -5.94 -13.64
CA ILE A 146 11.48 -7.37 -13.85
C ILE A 146 11.94 -7.82 -15.25
N HIS A 147 11.72 -7.01 -16.28
CA HIS A 147 12.19 -7.32 -17.63
C HIS A 147 13.72 -7.45 -17.68
N PHE A 148 14.45 -6.52 -17.06
CA PHE A 148 15.92 -6.61 -16.99
C PHE A 148 16.37 -7.84 -16.21
N GLN A 149 15.72 -8.18 -15.11
CA GLN A 149 16.03 -9.39 -14.34
C GLN A 149 15.84 -10.66 -15.18
N LYS A 150 14.72 -10.78 -15.88
CA LYS A 150 14.46 -11.92 -16.78
C LYS A 150 15.45 -12.04 -17.94
N SER A 151 16.02 -10.91 -18.37
CA SER A 151 17.05 -10.85 -19.43
C SER A 151 18.48 -11.03 -18.92
N GLY A 152 18.68 -11.43 -17.64
CA GLY A 152 20.00 -11.59 -17.04
C GLY A 152 20.76 -10.27 -16.77
N LYS A 153 20.08 -9.13 -16.88
CA LYS A 153 20.67 -7.80 -16.68
C LYS A 153 20.46 -7.30 -15.26
N GLU A 154 20.95 -8.04 -14.27
CA GLU A 154 20.68 -7.77 -12.84
C GLU A 154 21.11 -6.37 -12.39
N ARG A 155 22.32 -5.89 -12.81
CA ARG A 155 22.77 -4.54 -12.44
C ARG A 155 21.80 -3.45 -12.89
N PHE A 156 21.19 -3.59 -14.08
CA PHE A 156 20.18 -2.65 -14.57
C PHE A 156 18.89 -2.76 -13.75
N ALA A 157 18.43 -3.98 -13.44
CA ALA A 157 17.27 -4.20 -12.58
C ALA A 157 17.44 -3.52 -11.21
N ILE A 158 18.59 -3.74 -10.56
CA ILE A 158 18.94 -3.10 -9.28
C ILE A 158 18.94 -1.57 -9.41
N GLY A 159 19.52 -1.03 -10.50
CA GLY A 159 19.51 0.40 -10.78
C GLY A 159 18.10 0.99 -10.85
N VAL A 160 17.16 0.30 -11.50
CA VAL A 160 15.76 0.71 -11.60
C VAL A 160 15.06 0.66 -10.23
N TRP A 161 15.23 -0.42 -9.45
CA TRP A 161 14.69 -0.52 -8.09
C TRP A 161 15.25 0.58 -7.18
N ARG A 162 16.53 0.92 -7.31
CA ARG A 162 17.13 2.05 -6.60
C ARG A 162 16.52 3.40 -7.01
N GLY A 163 16.10 3.55 -8.25
CA GLY A 163 15.34 4.72 -8.69
C GLY A 163 14.03 4.88 -7.91
N LEU A 164 13.33 3.76 -7.63
CA LEU A 164 12.07 3.75 -6.88
C LEU A 164 12.26 3.92 -5.36
N PHE A 165 13.26 3.25 -4.77
CA PHE A 165 13.45 3.20 -3.32
C PHE A 165 14.63 4.02 -2.81
N LYS A 166 15.38 4.64 -3.73
CA LYS A 166 16.55 5.49 -3.45
C LYS A 166 17.61 4.72 -2.60
N PHE A 167 18.11 5.32 -1.54
CA PHE A 167 19.15 4.74 -0.68
C PHE A 167 18.67 3.54 0.18
N TYR A 168 17.36 3.33 0.29
CA TYR A 168 16.82 2.16 0.99
C TYR A 168 16.98 0.85 0.20
N PHE A 169 17.27 0.92 -1.09
CA PHE A 169 17.57 -0.28 -1.89
C PHE A 169 19.09 -0.48 -1.99
N PRO A 170 19.62 -1.70 -1.75
CA PRO A 170 21.05 -1.96 -1.75
C PRO A 170 21.70 -1.66 -3.09
N LYS A 171 22.99 -1.34 -3.07
CA LYS A 171 23.81 -1.24 -4.28
C LYS A 171 24.04 -2.63 -4.87
N ALA A 172 24.24 -2.71 -6.19
CA ALA A 172 24.75 -3.93 -6.80
C ALA A 172 26.13 -4.20 -6.21
N SER A 173 26.38 -5.44 -5.79
CA SER A 173 27.72 -5.88 -5.47
C SER A 173 28.61 -5.75 -6.71
N GLY A 174 29.80 -5.24 -6.53
CA GLY A 174 30.77 -5.03 -7.60
C GLY A 174 31.22 -6.33 -8.24
#